data_f9eab014368fb6d72a3ba0e6cc16b80e
#
_entry.id   f9eab014368fb6d72a3ba0e6cc16b80e
#
_cell.length_a   1.000
_cell.length_b   1.000
_cell.length_c   1.000
_cell.angle_alpha   90.00
_cell.angle_beta   90.00
_cell.angle_gamma   90.00
#
_symmetry.space_group_name_H-M   'P 1'
#
loop_
_entity.id
_entity.type
_entity.pdbx_description
1 polymer ?
#
loop_
_entity_poly.entity_id
_entity_poly.type
_entity_poly.pdbx_seq_one_letter_code
_entity_poly.pdbx_strand_id
1 'polypeptide(L)'
;MRRVQWVALSMASLLVVGGCSSYHHHGMMESGKSDAYWQRGQQDMEGLVDRTVKDQEKAKQVKAIVGEIVTELKAGREQERTYHRQLYTLNASYTAPPEEFTKILDDANNQRMRTGTKILGLRFKMKELMTADEWKALSDRMLEYSGRYQQGGASPKSAY
;
A
#
# COMPACT_ATOMS: atom_id res chain seq x y z
N MET A 1 21.87 24.64 -63.12
CA MET A 1 20.48 24.67 -62.72
C MET A 1 20.30 23.57 -61.62
N ARG A 2 20.39 23.94 -60.36
CA ARG A 2 20.29 23.03 -59.22
C ARG A 2 18.95 23.28 -58.54
N ARG A 3 18.06 22.28 -58.59
CA ARG A 3 16.77 22.31 -57.86
C ARG A 3 17.00 21.98 -56.36
N VAL A 4 16.79 22.96 -55.52
CA VAL A 4 16.81 22.79 -54.07
C VAL A 4 15.44 22.22 -53.67
N GLN A 5 15.43 20.94 -53.25
CA GLN A 5 14.24 20.30 -52.65
C GLN A 5 14.18 20.70 -51.18
N TRP A 6 13.13 21.39 -50.80
CA TRP A 6 12.77 21.69 -49.44
C TRP A 6 12.12 20.43 -48.84
N VAL A 7 12.86 19.75 -47.97
CA VAL A 7 12.30 18.68 -47.16
C VAL A 7 11.70 19.32 -45.90
N ALA A 8 10.38 19.40 -45.88
CA ALA A 8 9.64 19.80 -44.69
C ALA A 8 9.72 18.66 -43.65
N LEU A 9 10.52 18.86 -42.61
CA LEU A 9 10.58 17.97 -41.46
C LEU A 9 9.37 18.25 -40.58
N SER A 10 8.31 17.45 -40.74
CA SER A 10 7.16 17.45 -39.82
C SER A 10 7.58 16.76 -38.53
N MET A 11 7.96 17.51 -37.51
CA MET A 11 8.10 17.02 -36.12
C MET A 11 6.70 16.80 -35.55
N ALA A 12 6.20 15.59 -35.70
CA ALA A 12 5.05 15.12 -34.93
C ALA A 12 5.53 14.78 -33.51
N SER A 13 5.45 15.75 -32.62
CA SER A 13 5.66 15.57 -31.20
C SER A 13 4.46 14.76 -30.62
N LEU A 14 4.59 13.44 -30.58
CA LEU A 14 3.73 12.57 -29.81
C LEU A 14 4.02 12.78 -28.32
N LEU A 15 3.30 13.72 -27.71
CA LEU A 15 3.15 13.79 -26.27
C LEU A 15 2.36 12.56 -25.83
N VAL A 16 3.08 11.48 -25.55
CA VAL A 16 2.53 10.36 -24.79
C VAL A 16 2.42 10.83 -23.34
N VAL A 17 1.34 11.53 -23.05
CA VAL A 17 0.87 11.69 -21.69
C VAL A 17 0.35 10.32 -21.26
N GLY A 18 1.27 9.49 -20.78
CA GLY A 18 0.93 8.25 -20.07
C GLY A 18 0.16 8.64 -18.81
N GLY A 19 -1.13 8.92 -18.97
CA GLY A 19 -2.03 9.14 -17.87
C GLY A 19 -2.02 7.89 -17.00
N CYS A 20 -1.78 8.03 -15.71
CA CYS A 20 -2.09 7.06 -14.68
C CYS A 20 -3.61 6.81 -14.67
N SER A 21 -4.10 6.11 -15.67
CA SER A 21 -5.50 5.73 -15.83
C SER A 21 -5.68 4.30 -15.37
N SER A 22 -5.62 4.07 -14.06
CA SER A 22 -6.07 2.81 -13.46
C SER A 22 -6.56 2.96 -12.03
N TYR A 23 -7.01 4.14 -11.65
CA TYR A 23 -7.90 4.26 -10.50
C TYR A 23 -9.35 4.18 -10.98
N HIS A 24 -9.74 3.00 -11.44
CA HIS A 24 -11.15 2.67 -11.53
C HIS A 24 -11.75 2.83 -10.12
N HIS A 25 -12.80 3.62 -10.07
CA HIS A 25 -13.76 3.73 -8.98
C HIS A 25 -14.09 2.34 -8.41
N HIS A 26 -13.26 1.83 -7.51
CA HIS A 26 -13.76 0.86 -6.57
C HIS A 26 -14.66 1.65 -5.63
N GLY A 27 -15.96 1.52 -5.90
CA GLY A 27 -17.01 2.02 -5.08
C GLY A 27 -16.68 1.77 -3.61
N MET A 28 -17.15 2.63 -2.73
CA MET A 28 -17.02 2.52 -1.28
C MET A 28 -17.12 1.05 -0.89
N MET A 29 -15.98 0.42 -0.59
CA MET A 29 -15.97 -0.93 -0.08
C MET A 29 -16.78 -0.89 1.20
N GLU A 30 -17.94 -1.50 1.16
CA GLU A 30 -18.83 -1.68 2.27
C GLU A 30 -18.00 -2.08 3.50
N SER A 31 -18.17 -1.38 4.63
CA SER A 31 -17.33 -1.50 5.82
C SER A 31 -17.07 -2.96 6.23
N GLY A 32 -18.08 -3.83 6.08
CA GLY A 32 -17.96 -5.25 6.38
C GLY A 32 -16.99 -6.03 5.48
N LYS A 33 -16.86 -5.68 4.21
CA LYS A 33 -15.89 -6.31 3.29
C LYS A 33 -14.45 -5.90 3.63
N SER A 34 -14.26 -4.68 4.13
CA SER A 34 -12.97 -4.19 4.59
C SER A 34 -12.50 -4.94 5.85
N ASP A 35 -13.37 -5.16 6.82
CA ASP A 35 -13.03 -5.86 8.06
C ASP A 35 -12.70 -7.33 7.82
N ALA A 36 -13.49 -8.03 6.99
CA ALA A 36 -13.21 -9.41 6.59
C ALA A 36 -11.86 -9.56 5.87
N TYR A 37 -11.46 -8.56 5.08
CA TYR A 37 -10.15 -8.51 4.42
C TYR A 37 -9.00 -8.44 5.44
N TRP A 38 -9.09 -7.55 6.43
CA TRP A 38 -8.08 -7.41 7.46
C TRP A 38 -7.99 -8.65 8.35
N GLN A 39 -9.13 -9.22 8.74
CA GLN A 39 -9.18 -10.44 9.54
C GLN A 39 -8.52 -11.62 8.80
N ARG A 40 -8.83 -11.79 7.52
CA ARG A 40 -8.20 -12.86 6.71
C ARG A 40 -6.70 -12.66 6.59
N GLY A 41 -6.23 -11.43 6.32
CA GLY A 41 -4.81 -11.11 6.26
C GLY A 41 -4.09 -11.42 7.58
N GLN A 42 -4.71 -11.09 8.71
CA GLN A 42 -4.18 -11.41 10.04
C GLN A 42 -4.10 -12.92 10.26
N GLN A 43 -5.17 -13.67 9.98
CA GLN A 43 -5.21 -15.13 10.12
C GLN A 43 -4.15 -15.82 9.24
N ASP A 44 -3.98 -15.37 8.01
CA ASP A 44 -2.97 -15.90 7.10
C ASP A 44 -1.55 -15.68 7.67
N MET A 45 -1.28 -14.49 8.22
CA MET A 45 0.00 -14.17 8.86
C MET A 45 0.22 -14.97 10.15
N GLU A 46 -0.79 -15.11 10.99
CA GLU A 46 -0.71 -15.95 12.21
C GLU A 46 -0.42 -17.41 11.85
N GLY A 47 -1.07 -17.93 10.81
CA GLY A 47 -0.79 -19.28 10.30
C GLY A 47 0.63 -19.42 9.72
N LEU A 48 1.23 -18.36 9.19
CA LEU A 48 2.65 -18.37 8.79
C LEU A 48 3.57 -18.41 10.01
N VAL A 49 3.26 -17.63 11.06
CA VAL A 49 4.01 -17.65 12.33
C VAL A 49 3.99 -19.05 12.94
N ASP A 50 2.84 -19.70 13.05
CA ASP A 50 2.71 -21.05 13.61
C ASP A 50 3.53 -22.10 12.86
N ARG A 51 3.71 -21.94 11.55
CA ARG A 51 4.55 -22.83 10.74
C ARG A 51 6.05 -22.53 10.80
N THR A 52 6.41 -21.34 11.23
CA THR A 52 7.80 -20.83 11.15
C THR A 52 8.48 -20.80 12.49
N VAL A 53 7.78 -20.32 13.54
CA VAL A 53 8.33 -20.18 14.89
C VAL A 53 8.06 -21.46 15.67
N LYS A 54 9.13 -22.13 16.09
CA LYS A 54 9.05 -23.45 16.73
C LYS A 54 8.63 -23.40 18.20
N ASP A 55 9.06 -22.35 18.90
CA ASP A 55 8.72 -22.11 20.28
C ASP A 55 7.29 -21.52 20.39
N GLN A 56 6.40 -22.23 21.06
CA GLN A 56 4.98 -21.86 21.14
C GLN A 56 4.75 -20.53 21.88
N GLU A 57 5.51 -20.26 22.94
CA GLU A 57 5.37 -19.00 23.69
C GLU A 57 5.86 -17.81 22.88
N LYS A 58 6.98 -17.98 22.15
CA LYS A 58 7.45 -16.97 21.20
C LYS A 58 6.47 -16.79 20.04
N ALA A 59 5.93 -17.87 19.48
CA ALA A 59 4.92 -17.79 18.42
C ALA A 59 3.70 -16.99 18.88
N LYS A 60 3.22 -17.19 20.11
CA LYS A 60 2.13 -16.41 20.69
C LYS A 60 2.46 -14.92 20.79
N GLN A 61 3.66 -14.58 21.24
CA GLN A 61 4.12 -13.18 21.32
C GLN A 61 4.25 -12.55 19.91
N VAL A 62 4.81 -13.30 18.95
CA VAL A 62 4.93 -12.84 17.55
C VAL A 62 3.54 -12.60 16.94
N LYS A 63 2.55 -13.50 17.18
CA LYS A 63 1.17 -13.30 16.70
C LYS A 63 0.51 -12.08 17.34
N ALA A 64 0.76 -11.79 18.61
CA ALA A 64 0.27 -10.56 19.23
C ALA A 64 0.81 -9.32 18.53
N ILE A 65 2.11 -9.30 18.19
CA ILE A 65 2.73 -8.19 17.43
C ILE A 65 2.15 -8.09 16.02
N VAL A 66 1.86 -9.20 15.35
CA VAL A 66 1.16 -9.21 14.05
C VAL A 66 -0.20 -8.51 14.18
N GLY A 67 -0.96 -8.78 15.22
CA GLY A 67 -2.23 -8.09 15.51
C GLY A 67 -2.07 -6.58 15.69
N GLU A 68 -1.01 -6.15 16.40
CA GLU A 68 -0.68 -4.73 16.55
C GLU A 68 -0.34 -4.09 15.19
N ILE A 69 0.45 -4.76 14.34
CA ILE A 69 0.79 -4.28 12.99
C ILE A 69 -0.47 -4.12 12.14
N VAL A 70 -1.38 -5.10 12.15
CA VAL A 70 -2.64 -5.03 11.39
C VAL A 70 -3.50 -3.86 11.89
N THR A 71 -3.56 -3.64 13.19
CA THR A 71 -4.29 -2.51 13.80
C THR A 71 -3.72 -1.17 13.32
N GLU A 72 -2.39 -1.01 13.31
CA GLU A 72 -1.74 0.21 12.81
C GLU A 72 -1.96 0.44 11.32
N LEU A 73 -1.89 -0.63 10.51
CA LEU A 73 -2.16 -0.55 9.08
C LEU A 73 -3.61 -0.14 8.80
N LYS A 74 -4.57 -0.69 9.55
CA LYS A 74 -5.99 -0.35 9.44
C LYS A 74 -6.24 1.11 9.80
N ALA A 75 -5.69 1.57 10.92
CA ALA A 75 -5.80 2.96 11.38
C ALA A 75 -5.14 3.93 10.37
N GLY A 76 -3.94 3.62 9.87
CA GLY A 76 -3.25 4.41 8.87
C GLY A 76 -4.06 4.55 7.58
N ARG A 77 -4.69 3.46 7.12
CA ARG A 77 -5.53 3.49 5.93
C ARG A 77 -6.80 4.34 6.09
N GLU A 78 -7.40 4.33 7.27
CA GLU A 78 -8.56 5.18 7.54
C GLU A 78 -8.19 6.66 7.59
N GLN A 79 -7.04 6.98 8.16
CA GLN A 79 -6.49 8.34 8.12
C GLN A 79 -6.21 8.79 6.68
N GLU A 80 -5.63 7.94 5.87
CA GLU A 80 -5.37 8.23 4.44
C GLU A 80 -6.67 8.53 3.69
N ARG A 81 -7.73 7.74 3.90
CA ARG A 81 -9.06 8.02 3.33
C ARG A 81 -9.61 9.37 3.77
N THR A 82 -9.36 9.75 5.02
CA THR A 82 -9.81 11.05 5.55
C THR A 82 -9.09 12.19 4.86
N TYR A 83 -7.77 12.13 4.68
CA TYR A 83 -7.02 13.13 3.93
C TYR A 83 -7.46 13.20 2.45
N HIS A 84 -7.71 12.07 1.81
CA HIS A 84 -8.26 12.05 0.45
C HIS A 84 -9.61 12.75 0.36
N ARG A 85 -10.52 12.53 1.31
CA ARG A 85 -11.82 13.23 1.33
C ARG A 85 -11.65 14.73 1.54
N GLN A 86 -10.75 15.15 2.43
CA GLN A 86 -10.45 16.57 2.66
C GLN A 86 -9.90 17.24 1.39
N LEU A 87 -8.91 16.61 0.73
CA LEU A 87 -8.35 17.09 -0.53
C LEU A 87 -9.42 17.17 -1.63
N TYR A 88 -10.30 16.17 -1.73
CA TYR A 88 -11.38 16.18 -2.70
C TYR A 88 -12.36 17.34 -2.45
N THR A 89 -12.76 17.54 -1.20
CA THR A 89 -13.65 18.66 -0.83
C THR A 89 -13.00 20.01 -1.12
N LEU A 90 -11.71 20.15 -0.78
CA LEU A 90 -10.96 21.37 -1.02
C LEU A 90 -10.81 21.66 -2.52
N ASN A 91 -10.53 20.64 -3.33
CA ASN A 91 -10.40 20.76 -4.79
C ASN A 91 -11.72 21.15 -5.48
N ALA A 92 -12.86 20.89 -4.87
CA ALA A 92 -14.15 21.32 -5.38
C ALA A 92 -14.43 22.81 -5.13
N SER A 93 -13.65 23.47 -4.27
CA SER A 93 -13.80 24.89 -3.95
C SER A 93 -12.90 25.74 -4.86
N TYR A 94 -13.50 26.60 -5.68
CA TYR A 94 -12.77 27.53 -6.55
C TYR A 94 -11.92 28.55 -5.77
N THR A 95 -12.32 28.87 -4.53
CA THR A 95 -11.67 29.87 -3.67
C THR A 95 -10.70 29.28 -2.67
N ALA A 96 -10.46 27.96 -2.71
CA ALA A 96 -9.56 27.28 -1.78
C ALA A 96 -8.11 27.79 -1.95
N PRO A 97 -7.48 28.28 -0.87
CA PRO A 97 -6.12 28.76 -0.94
C PRO A 97 -5.11 27.58 -1.02
N PRO A 98 -4.00 27.75 -1.77
CA PRO A 98 -2.98 26.69 -1.91
C PRO A 98 -2.40 26.20 -0.58
N GLU A 99 -2.36 27.02 0.43
CA GLU A 99 -1.81 26.72 1.76
C GLU A 99 -2.61 25.61 2.47
N GLU A 100 -3.93 25.54 2.24
CA GLU A 100 -4.76 24.47 2.81
C GLU A 100 -4.43 23.12 2.20
N PHE A 101 -4.15 23.05 0.89
CA PHE A 101 -3.69 21.83 0.23
C PHE A 101 -2.35 21.39 0.80
N THR A 102 -1.39 22.31 0.91
CA THR A 102 -0.05 22.02 1.45
C THR A 102 -0.16 21.47 2.87
N LYS A 103 -0.98 22.08 3.73
CA LYS A 103 -1.20 21.62 5.10
C LYS A 103 -1.73 20.18 5.15
N ILE A 104 -2.75 19.85 4.34
CA ILE A 104 -3.32 18.50 4.32
C ILE A 104 -2.28 17.48 3.82
N LEU A 105 -1.48 17.84 2.83
CA LEU A 105 -0.41 16.96 2.30
C LEU A 105 0.69 16.74 3.34
N ASP A 106 1.10 17.77 4.06
CA ASP A 106 2.10 17.68 5.14
C ASP A 106 1.58 16.80 6.29
N ASP A 107 0.34 16.99 6.70
CA ASP A 107 -0.30 16.17 7.74
C ASP A 107 -0.38 14.70 7.30
N ALA A 108 -0.75 14.43 6.05
CA ALA A 108 -0.79 13.09 5.48
C ALA A 108 0.61 12.43 5.45
N ASN A 109 1.64 13.17 5.03
CA ASN A 109 3.01 12.68 5.02
C ASN A 109 3.52 12.39 6.43
N ASN A 110 3.30 13.30 7.37
CA ASN A 110 3.67 13.12 8.78
C ASN A 110 2.98 11.89 9.38
N GLN A 111 1.70 11.66 9.05
CA GLN A 111 0.97 10.49 9.52
C GLN A 111 1.55 9.20 8.92
N ARG A 112 1.86 9.17 7.62
CA ARG A 112 2.52 8.01 6.98
C ARG A 112 3.85 7.68 7.63
N MET A 113 4.66 8.69 7.92
CA MET A 113 5.94 8.52 8.59
C MET A 113 5.77 7.93 10.00
N ARG A 114 4.84 8.45 10.80
CA ARG A 114 4.54 7.91 12.14
C ARG A 114 4.10 6.44 12.07
N THR A 115 3.16 6.11 11.20
CA THR A 115 2.68 4.74 11.00
C THR A 115 3.83 3.81 10.56
N GLY A 116 4.63 4.23 9.57
CA GLY A 116 5.78 3.47 9.09
C GLY A 116 6.82 3.21 10.18
N THR A 117 7.16 4.22 10.98
CA THR A 117 8.09 4.10 12.11
C THR A 117 7.58 3.13 13.18
N LYS A 118 6.28 3.19 13.50
CA LYS A 118 5.66 2.30 14.48
C LYS A 118 5.68 0.86 14.00
N ILE A 119 5.28 0.61 12.75
CA ILE A 119 5.32 -0.73 12.14
C ILE A 119 6.76 -1.27 12.10
N LEU A 120 7.74 -0.43 11.74
CA LEU A 120 9.14 -0.83 11.74
C LEU A 120 9.60 -1.23 13.15
N GLY A 121 9.26 -0.47 14.17
CA GLY A 121 9.55 -0.81 15.57
C GLY A 121 8.94 -2.15 15.99
N LEU A 122 7.68 -2.42 15.61
CA LEU A 122 7.02 -3.71 15.85
C LEU A 122 7.74 -4.86 15.12
N ARG A 123 8.19 -4.66 13.89
CA ARG A 123 8.97 -5.66 13.16
C ARG A 123 10.31 -5.97 13.83
N PHE A 124 10.98 -4.99 14.41
CA PHE A 124 12.20 -5.24 15.19
C PHE A 124 11.91 -6.06 16.44
N LYS A 125 10.82 -5.76 17.17
CA LYS A 125 10.39 -6.59 18.31
C LYS A 125 10.12 -8.04 17.90
N MET A 126 9.46 -8.27 16.76
CA MET A 126 9.28 -9.64 16.23
C MET A 126 10.62 -10.32 15.98
N LYS A 127 11.55 -9.62 15.35
CA LYS A 127 12.89 -10.14 15.03
C LYS A 127 13.65 -10.58 16.30
N GLU A 128 13.51 -9.84 17.40
CA GLU A 128 14.15 -10.17 18.68
C GLU A 128 13.62 -11.46 19.32
N LEU A 129 12.39 -11.85 19.01
CA LEU A 129 11.76 -13.08 19.49
C LEU A 129 12.13 -14.31 18.66
N MET A 130 12.73 -14.15 17.49
CA MET A 130 12.92 -15.19 16.49
C MET A 130 14.41 -15.47 16.29
N THR A 131 14.72 -16.68 15.87
CA THR A 131 16.05 -17.01 15.34
C THR A 131 16.26 -16.38 13.95
N ALA A 132 17.51 -16.29 13.49
CA ALA A 132 17.83 -15.76 12.17
C ALA A 132 17.12 -16.54 11.03
N ASP A 133 17.06 -17.87 11.16
CA ASP A 133 16.41 -18.73 10.16
C ASP A 133 14.89 -18.57 10.16
N GLU A 134 14.26 -18.50 11.35
CA GLU A 134 12.83 -18.24 11.49
C GLU A 134 12.46 -16.86 10.91
N TRP A 135 13.25 -15.84 11.23
CA TRP A 135 13.06 -14.50 10.69
C TRP A 135 13.16 -14.46 9.16
N LYS A 136 14.19 -15.13 8.62
CA LYS A 136 14.39 -15.23 7.16
C LYS A 136 13.19 -15.92 6.51
N ALA A 137 12.81 -17.08 7.03
CA ALA A 137 11.70 -17.86 6.48
C ALA A 137 10.36 -17.08 6.53
N LEU A 138 10.08 -16.37 7.63
CA LEU A 138 8.90 -15.52 7.74
C LEU A 138 8.95 -14.34 6.77
N SER A 139 10.11 -13.67 6.66
CA SER A 139 10.28 -12.51 5.78
C SER A 139 10.12 -12.88 4.30
N ASP A 140 10.69 -13.99 3.87
CA ASP A 140 10.54 -14.48 2.49
C ASP A 140 9.06 -14.75 2.15
N ARG A 141 8.33 -15.37 3.06
CA ARG A 141 6.88 -15.61 2.92
C ARG A 141 6.05 -14.34 2.91
N MET A 142 6.42 -13.35 3.73
CA MET A 142 5.76 -12.04 3.72
C MET A 142 5.96 -11.31 2.38
N LEU A 143 7.13 -11.43 1.76
CA LEU A 143 7.40 -10.87 0.43
C LEU A 143 6.53 -11.54 -0.65
N GLU A 144 6.44 -12.87 -0.66
CA GLU A 144 5.56 -13.61 -1.56
C GLU A 144 4.08 -13.22 -1.40
N TYR A 145 3.67 -13.02 -0.15
CA TYR A 145 2.31 -12.62 0.18
C TYR A 145 2.02 -11.19 -0.31
N SER A 146 2.91 -10.23 -0.05
CA SER A 146 2.75 -8.85 -0.50
C SER A 146 2.75 -8.74 -2.03
N GLY A 147 3.56 -9.53 -2.73
CA GLY A 147 3.57 -9.61 -4.19
C GLY A 147 2.23 -10.05 -4.78
N ARG A 148 1.56 -11.01 -4.15
CA ARG A 148 0.20 -11.46 -4.57
C ARG A 148 -0.85 -10.35 -4.42
N TYR A 149 -0.76 -9.52 -3.38
CA TYR A 149 -1.69 -8.40 -3.18
C TYR A 149 -1.42 -7.21 -4.11
N GLN A 150 -0.18 -7.01 -4.54
CA GLN A 150 0.16 -5.98 -5.53
C GLN A 150 -0.27 -6.40 -6.95
N GLN A 151 -0.25 -7.69 -7.27
CA GLN A 151 -0.68 -8.24 -8.56
C GLN A 151 -2.17 -8.58 -8.63
N GLY A 152 -2.86 -8.64 -7.49
CA GLY A 152 -4.26 -9.08 -7.36
C GLY A 152 -5.32 -8.16 -7.94
N GLY A 153 -4.93 -7.13 -8.73
CA GLY A 153 -5.83 -6.45 -9.64
C GLY A 153 -6.04 -7.19 -10.98
N ALA A 154 -5.20 -8.17 -11.30
CA ALA A 154 -5.35 -9.01 -12.47
C ALA A 154 -5.86 -10.40 -12.03
N SER A 155 -7.17 -10.64 -12.12
CA SER A 155 -7.71 -12.00 -12.10
C SER A 155 -6.94 -12.85 -13.11
N PRO A 156 -6.49 -14.07 -12.77
CA PRO A 156 -5.98 -14.99 -13.77
C PRO A 156 -7.10 -15.23 -14.79
N LYS A 157 -6.92 -14.72 -16.01
CA LYS A 157 -7.78 -15.12 -17.12
C LYS A 157 -7.63 -16.64 -17.20
N SER A 158 -8.71 -17.35 -16.87
CA SER A 158 -8.87 -18.77 -17.14
C SER A 158 -8.51 -19.03 -18.59
N ALA A 159 -7.39 -19.75 -18.80
CA ALA A 159 -7.10 -20.36 -20.08
C ALA A 159 -8.18 -21.42 -20.33
N TYR A 160 -9.01 -21.18 -21.35
CA TYR A 160 -9.75 -22.17 -22.10
C TYR A 160 -9.16 -22.22 -23.50
#